data_841ccf6c11e32eb71be4cb81583d8577
#
_entry.id   841ccf6c11e32eb71be4cb81583d8577
#
_cell.length_a   1.000
_cell.length_b   1.000
_cell.length_c   1.000
_cell.angle_alpha   90.00
_cell.angle_beta   90.00
_cell.angle_gamma   90.00
#
_symmetry.space_group_name_H-M   'P 1'
#
loop_
_entity.id
_entity.type
_entity.pdbx_description
1 polymer ?
#
loop_
_entity_poly.entity_id
_entity_poly.type
_entity_poly.pdbx_seq_one_letter_code
_entity_poly.pdbx_strand_id
1 'polypeptide(L)'
;MREIVLDTETTGLDPLRGDRLVEIGCVEIFNRMPTGQTFHRHINPERAMSEEAFAVHGLSTEFLADKPLFAEVVDEFLEFIGDAPLVIHNASFDIGFINAELDRVKLAPIPRDRLVDTLLLARRKHPGVSNRLDDLCSRYAIDNSRRTKHGALLDAELLAEVYIDLIGARQSQLILAAEVRDTRVGGQGEMPRRQRSEPLAPRVSDEDRVAHRAFVATLGDKPVWNDFIGA
;
A
#
# COMPACT_ATOMS: atom_id res chain seq x y z
N MET A 1 -6.78 -2.65 -9.36
CA MET A 1 -6.35 -3.95 -8.86
C MET A 1 -6.82 -4.05 -7.41
N ARG A 2 -7.44 -5.16 -7.03
CA ARG A 2 -7.90 -5.43 -5.66
C ARG A 2 -6.75 -6.01 -4.85
N GLU A 3 -6.54 -5.52 -3.63
CA GLU A 3 -5.55 -6.02 -2.67
C GLU A 3 -6.20 -6.05 -1.29
N ILE A 4 -5.80 -6.98 -0.43
CA ILE A 4 -6.29 -7.09 0.94
C ILE A 4 -5.12 -6.81 1.89
N VAL A 5 -5.27 -5.78 2.71
CA VAL A 5 -4.34 -5.51 3.81
C VAL A 5 -4.80 -6.30 5.02
N LEU A 6 -3.90 -7.06 5.64
CA LEU A 6 -4.23 -8.01 6.68
C LEU A 6 -3.25 -7.92 7.84
N ASP A 7 -3.77 -8.08 9.04
CA ASP A 7 -3.02 -8.24 10.28
C ASP A 7 -3.71 -9.26 11.18
N THR A 8 -2.98 -9.87 12.12
CA THR A 8 -3.50 -10.90 13.02
C THR A 8 -2.96 -10.74 14.43
N GLU A 9 -3.79 -11.13 15.43
CA GLU A 9 -3.35 -11.32 16.82
C GLU A 9 -3.35 -12.81 17.15
N THR A 10 -2.47 -13.20 18.09
CA THR A 10 -2.17 -14.59 18.39
C THR A 10 -1.96 -14.83 19.89
N THR A 11 -2.05 -16.08 20.34
CA THR A 11 -1.78 -16.44 21.76
C THR A 11 -0.30 -16.46 22.11
N GLY A 12 0.58 -16.32 21.12
CA GLY A 12 2.04 -16.37 21.30
C GLY A 12 2.76 -16.22 19.96
N LEU A 13 3.99 -16.71 19.85
CA LEU A 13 4.87 -16.39 18.73
C LEU A 13 5.08 -17.55 17.73
N ASP A 14 4.67 -18.77 18.06
CA ASP A 14 5.03 -19.94 17.26
C ASP A 14 3.86 -20.93 17.12
N PRO A 15 3.21 -21.00 15.93
CA PRO A 15 2.11 -21.91 15.69
C PRO A 15 2.53 -23.39 15.79
N LEU A 16 3.82 -23.72 15.59
CA LEU A 16 4.33 -25.08 15.69
C LEU A 16 4.44 -25.54 17.16
N ARG A 17 4.49 -24.58 18.11
CA ARG A 17 4.42 -24.86 19.55
C ARG A 17 2.99 -24.84 20.10
N GLY A 18 2.02 -24.75 19.20
CA GLY A 18 0.61 -24.81 19.54
C GLY A 18 -0.01 -23.44 19.82
N ASP A 19 0.68 -22.32 19.54
CA ASP A 19 0.04 -21.02 19.58
C ASP A 19 -1.02 -20.92 18.50
N ARG A 20 -2.05 -20.14 18.78
CA ARG A 20 -3.27 -20.06 17.99
C ARG A 20 -3.58 -18.63 17.59
N LEU A 21 -4.33 -18.50 16.51
CA LEU A 21 -4.90 -17.25 16.02
C LEU A 21 -6.07 -16.83 16.93
N VAL A 22 -6.16 -15.54 17.27
CA VAL A 22 -7.24 -14.99 18.13
C VAL A 22 -8.00 -13.84 17.51
N GLU A 23 -7.41 -13.15 16.53
CA GLU A 23 -8.07 -12.07 15.81
C GLU A 23 -7.55 -12.00 14.37
N ILE A 24 -8.44 -11.74 13.42
CA ILE A 24 -8.09 -11.42 12.03
C ILE A 24 -8.74 -10.09 11.67
N GLY A 25 -7.94 -9.16 11.18
CA GLY A 25 -8.37 -7.90 10.62
C GLY A 25 -7.95 -7.77 9.17
N CYS A 26 -8.90 -7.48 8.28
CA CYS A 26 -8.61 -7.23 6.87
C CYS A 26 -9.29 -5.96 6.39
N VAL A 27 -8.60 -5.23 5.53
CA VAL A 27 -9.10 -4.02 4.85
C VAL A 27 -8.92 -4.20 3.36
N GLU A 28 -9.99 -3.98 2.60
CA GLU A 28 -9.91 -4.01 1.15
C GLU A 28 -9.43 -2.66 0.61
N ILE A 29 -8.45 -2.72 -0.30
CA ILE A 29 -8.05 -1.59 -1.13
C ILE A 29 -8.23 -1.94 -2.61
N PHE A 30 -8.75 -0.98 -3.37
CA PHE A 30 -8.91 -1.10 -4.81
C PHE A 30 -8.20 0.07 -5.50
N ASN A 31 -7.27 -0.25 -6.40
CA ASN A 31 -6.43 0.77 -7.04
C ASN A 31 -5.78 1.72 -6.02
N ARG A 32 -5.30 1.17 -4.91
CA ARG A 32 -4.60 1.89 -3.83
C ARG A 32 -5.49 2.86 -3.02
N MET A 33 -6.78 2.66 -3.06
CA MET A 33 -7.76 3.41 -2.27
C MET A 33 -8.58 2.46 -1.41
N PRO A 34 -8.74 2.73 -0.11
CA PRO A 34 -9.63 1.95 0.74
C PRO A 34 -11.07 1.98 0.18
N THR A 35 -11.70 0.82 0.11
CA THR A 35 -13.09 0.69 -0.37
C THR A 35 -14.12 0.85 0.74
N GLY A 36 -13.67 0.75 2.00
CA GLY A 36 -14.52 0.66 3.19
C GLY A 36 -14.99 -0.77 3.49
N GLN A 37 -14.67 -1.74 2.65
CA GLN A 37 -14.96 -3.15 2.95
C GLN A 37 -13.90 -3.70 3.91
N THR A 38 -14.36 -4.34 4.99
CA THR A 38 -13.50 -4.92 6.01
C THR A 38 -13.97 -6.31 6.40
N PHE A 39 -13.05 -7.15 6.84
CA PHE A 39 -13.33 -8.39 7.53
C PHE A 39 -12.69 -8.32 8.91
N HIS A 40 -13.47 -8.60 9.95
CA HIS A 40 -12.99 -8.57 11.33
C HIS A 40 -13.63 -9.68 12.14
N ARG A 41 -12.82 -10.58 12.70
CA ARG A 41 -13.28 -11.67 13.56
C ARG A 41 -12.34 -11.90 14.71
N HIS A 42 -12.91 -11.99 15.92
CA HIS A 42 -12.24 -12.60 17.07
C HIS A 42 -12.51 -14.10 17.02
N ILE A 43 -11.53 -14.89 17.43
CA ILE A 43 -11.53 -16.35 17.30
C ILE A 43 -11.21 -16.96 18.67
N ASN A 44 -11.97 -17.94 19.07
CA ASN A 44 -11.67 -18.74 20.25
C ASN A 44 -10.49 -19.67 19.94
N PRO A 45 -9.34 -19.48 20.60
CA PRO A 45 -8.14 -20.28 20.36
C PRO A 45 -8.18 -21.66 21.01
N GLU A 46 -9.24 -22.00 21.77
CA GLU A 46 -9.38 -23.25 22.54
C GLU A 46 -8.19 -23.50 23.51
N ARG A 47 -7.54 -22.42 23.94
CA ARG A 47 -6.42 -22.46 24.89
C ARG A 47 -6.33 -21.15 25.67
N ALA A 48 -5.60 -21.21 26.79
CA ALA A 48 -5.34 -20.01 27.58
C ALA A 48 -4.42 -19.04 26.85
N MET A 49 -4.68 -17.75 27.05
CA MET A 49 -3.86 -16.64 26.57
C MET A 49 -2.57 -16.56 27.39
N SER A 50 -1.44 -16.31 26.74
CA SER A 50 -0.21 -15.96 27.47
C SER A 50 -0.28 -14.54 28.02
N GLU A 51 0.42 -14.28 29.14
CA GLU A 51 0.47 -12.94 29.73
C GLU A 51 1.13 -11.92 28.78
N GLU A 52 2.15 -12.36 28.04
CA GLU A 52 2.87 -11.53 27.08
C GLU A 52 1.96 -11.11 25.92
N ALA A 53 1.19 -12.03 25.35
CA ALA A 53 0.26 -11.73 24.27
C ALA A 53 -0.88 -10.82 24.76
N PHE A 54 -1.45 -11.12 25.94
CA PHE A 54 -2.48 -10.27 26.55
C PHE A 54 -1.97 -8.84 26.80
N ALA A 55 -0.72 -8.67 27.22
CA ALA A 55 -0.14 -7.34 27.41
C ALA A 55 -0.09 -6.53 26.09
N VAL A 56 0.10 -7.20 24.95
CA VAL A 56 0.19 -6.58 23.63
C VAL A 56 -1.18 -6.16 23.12
N HIS A 57 -2.12 -7.09 22.95
CA HIS A 57 -3.41 -6.83 22.29
C HIS A 57 -4.60 -6.72 23.25
N GLY A 58 -4.49 -7.19 24.51
CA GLY A 58 -5.51 -7.02 25.53
C GLY A 58 -6.73 -7.93 25.41
N LEU A 59 -6.68 -8.95 24.55
CA LEU A 59 -7.75 -9.95 24.43
C LEU A 59 -7.56 -11.02 25.48
N SER A 60 -8.51 -11.14 26.44
CA SER A 60 -8.42 -12.13 27.50
C SER A 60 -9.00 -13.49 27.07
N THR A 61 -8.60 -14.55 27.80
CA THR A 61 -9.17 -15.88 27.59
C THR A 61 -10.69 -15.88 27.76
N GLU A 62 -11.20 -15.15 28.77
CA GLU A 62 -12.63 -15.04 29.06
C GLU A 62 -13.39 -14.35 27.94
N PHE A 63 -12.81 -13.27 27.37
CA PHE A 63 -13.40 -12.56 26.23
C PHE A 63 -13.49 -13.45 24.99
N LEU A 64 -12.51 -14.31 24.78
CA LEU A 64 -12.44 -15.17 23.60
C LEU A 64 -13.24 -16.48 23.74
N ALA A 65 -13.65 -16.84 24.95
CA ALA A 65 -14.30 -18.13 25.25
C ALA A 65 -15.65 -18.31 24.51
N ASP A 66 -16.37 -17.21 24.24
CA ASP A 66 -17.66 -17.18 23.53
C ASP A 66 -17.54 -16.86 22.04
N LYS A 67 -16.34 -16.70 21.51
CA LYS A 67 -16.12 -16.38 20.09
C LYS A 67 -16.14 -17.66 19.24
N PRO A 68 -16.44 -17.54 17.93
CA PRO A 68 -16.43 -18.70 17.04
C PRO A 68 -15.04 -19.33 16.94
N LEU A 69 -15.00 -20.61 16.64
CA LEU A 69 -13.76 -21.30 16.27
C LEU A 69 -13.29 -20.87 14.88
N PHE A 70 -12.01 -21.05 14.57
CA PHE A 70 -11.48 -20.77 13.23
C PHE A 70 -12.25 -21.54 12.14
N ALA A 71 -12.62 -22.80 12.40
CA ALA A 71 -13.40 -23.61 11.48
C ALA A 71 -14.77 -23.01 11.11
N GLU A 72 -15.34 -22.16 11.96
CA GLU A 72 -16.65 -21.53 11.73
C GLU A 72 -16.57 -20.23 10.93
N VAL A 73 -15.38 -19.62 10.87
CA VAL A 73 -15.16 -18.33 10.20
C VAL A 73 -14.31 -18.45 8.94
N VAL A 74 -13.68 -19.57 8.72
CA VAL A 74 -12.69 -19.76 7.64
C VAL A 74 -13.28 -19.58 6.25
N ASP A 75 -14.50 -20.04 6.00
CA ASP A 75 -15.13 -19.91 4.68
C ASP A 75 -15.40 -18.44 4.35
N GLU A 76 -15.92 -17.67 5.30
CA GLU A 76 -16.14 -16.23 5.14
C GLU A 76 -14.80 -15.47 4.94
N PHE A 77 -13.76 -15.87 5.68
CA PHE A 77 -12.43 -15.32 5.52
C PHE A 77 -11.86 -15.57 4.12
N LEU A 78 -11.92 -16.82 3.65
CA LEU A 78 -11.43 -17.19 2.32
C LEU A 78 -12.23 -16.53 1.19
N GLU A 79 -13.55 -16.40 1.34
CA GLU A 79 -14.40 -15.66 0.41
C GLU A 79 -13.98 -14.17 0.36
N PHE A 80 -13.77 -13.55 1.53
CA PHE A 80 -13.34 -12.15 1.59
C PHE A 80 -11.99 -11.91 0.92
N ILE A 81 -10.99 -12.73 1.18
CA ILE A 81 -9.66 -12.53 0.56
C ILE A 81 -9.63 -12.93 -0.93
N GLY A 82 -10.50 -13.86 -1.37
CA GLY A 82 -10.53 -14.39 -2.74
C GLY A 82 -9.12 -14.72 -3.25
N ASP A 83 -8.84 -14.32 -4.49
CA ASP A 83 -7.51 -14.46 -5.13
C ASP A 83 -6.64 -13.19 -5.03
N ALA A 84 -7.06 -12.18 -4.25
CA ALA A 84 -6.34 -10.92 -4.15
C ALA A 84 -4.96 -11.10 -3.50
N PRO A 85 -3.95 -10.30 -3.88
CA PRO A 85 -2.70 -10.18 -3.13
C PRO A 85 -2.97 -9.76 -1.69
N LEU A 86 -2.22 -10.33 -0.75
CA LEU A 86 -2.29 -10.05 0.68
C LEU A 86 -1.12 -9.16 1.08
N VAL A 87 -1.43 -7.97 1.56
CA VAL A 87 -0.46 -6.96 2.01
C VAL A 87 -0.35 -7.06 3.53
N ILE A 88 0.82 -7.48 4.04
CA ILE A 88 1.01 -7.82 5.45
C ILE A 88 2.35 -7.26 5.92
N HIS A 89 2.43 -6.83 7.18
CA HIS A 89 3.67 -6.34 7.77
C HIS A 89 4.42 -7.44 8.51
N ASN A 90 5.55 -7.92 7.98
CA ASN A 90 6.23 -9.14 8.42
C ASN A 90 5.40 -10.41 8.11
N ALA A 91 5.00 -10.52 6.86
CA ALA A 91 4.03 -11.50 6.36
C ALA A 91 4.29 -12.95 6.75
N SER A 92 5.55 -13.32 7.01
CA SER A 92 5.88 -14.69 7.42
C SER A 92 5.27 -15.09 8.77
N PHE A 93 5.02 -14.13 9.65
CA PHE A 93 4.40 -14.36 10.95
C PHE A 93 2.92 -14.71 10.78
N ASP A 94 2.14 -13.80 10.22
CA ASP A 94 0.68 -13.95 10.09
C ASP A 94 0.31 -15.15 9.22
N ILE A 95 0.97 -15.30 8.08
CA ILE A 95 0.72 -16.42 7.16
C ILE A 95 1.14 -17.75 7.80
N GLY A 96 2.14 -17.76 8.67
CA GLY A 96 2.49 -18.94 9.45
C GLY A 96 1.33 -19.42 10.32
N PHE A 97 0.68 -18.49 11.03
CA PHE A 97 -0.49 -18.79 11.86
C PHE A 97 -1.73 -19.17 11.03
N ILE A 98 -2.06 -18.38 10.02
CA ILE A 98 -3.20 -18.66 9.15
C ILE A 98 -3.05 -20.03 8.49
N ASN A 99 -1.88 -20.36 7.95
CA ASN A 99 -1.66 -21.66 7.31
C ASN A 99 -1.68 -22.83 8.31
N ALA A 100 -1.24 -22.61 9.55
CA ALA A 100 -1.38 -23.61 10.60
C ALA A 100 -2.85 -23.86 10.96
N GLU A 101 -3.68 -22.83 11.00
CA GLU A 101 -5.12 -22.99 11.22
C GLU A 101 -5.83 -23.65 10.02
N LEU A 102 -5.45 -23.27 8.79
CA LEU A 102 -5.95 -23.90 7.56
C LEU A 102 -5.62 -25.40 7.52
N ASP A 103 -4.40 -25.78 7.90
CA ASP A 103 -3.99 -27.20 7.99
C ASP A 103 -4.83 -27.98 9.01
N ARG A 104 -5.17 -27.38 10.16
CA ARG A 104 -6.04 -28.00 11.17
C ARG A 104 -7.42 -28.33 10.63
N VAL A 105 -7.97 -27.48 9.77
CA VAL A 105 -9.27 -27.68 9.10
C VAL A 105 -9.14 -28.38 7.74
N LYS A 106 -7.94 -28.85 7.39
CA LYS A 106 -7.63 -29.61 6.15
C LYS A 106 -7.90 -28.82 4.87
N LEU A 107 -7.67 -27.53 4.91
CA LEU A 107 -7.72 -26.64 3.74
C LEU A 107 -6.32 -26.37 3.21
N ALA A 108 -6.24 -25.98 1.91
CA ALA A 108 -4.99 -25.66 1.27
C ALA A 108 -4.36 -24.39 1.88
N PRO A 109 -3.03 -24.34 2.05
CA PRO A 109 -2.35 -23.16 2.55
C PRO A 109 -2.40 -22.01 1.54
N ILE A 110 -2.36 -20.78 2.03
CA ILE A 110 -2.22 -19.59 1.20
C ILE A 110 -0.79 -19.58 0.60
N PRO A 111 -0.65 -19.49 -0.73
CA PRO A 111 0.63 -19.56 -1.38
C PRO A 111 1.43 -18.26 -1.21
N ARG A 112 2.76 -18.38 -1.16
CA ARG A 112 3.67 -17.24 -0.88
C ARG A 112 3.73 -16.19 -1.98
N ASP A 113 3.43 -16.53 -3.20
CA ASP A 113 3.41 -15.63 -4.35
C ASP A 113 2.27 -14.59 -4.30
N ARG A 114 1.28 -14.82 -3.44
CA ARG A 114 0.23 -13.85 -3.13
C ARG A 114 0.65 -12.78 -2.11
N LEU A 115 1.81 -12.90 -1.48
CA LEU A 115 2.18 -12.07 -0.34
C LEU A 115 2.96 -10.83 -0.76
N VAL A 116 2.54 -9.69 -0.27
CA VAL A 116 3.27 -8.41 -0.32
C VAL A 116 3.73 -8.09 1.10
N ASP A 117 4.99 -8.36 1.41
CA ASP A 117 5.58 -8.06 2.73
C ASP A 117 6.03 -6.60 2.80
N THR A 118 5.28 -5.79 3.54
CA THR A 118 5.55 -4.36 3.68
C THR A 118 6.79 -4.06 4.53
N LEU A 119 7.19 -4.96 5.45
CA LEU A 119 8.45 -4.83 6.19
C LEU A 119 9.66 -4.93 5.26
N LEU A 120 9.62 -5.85 4.29
CA LEU A 120 10.67 -5.96 3.28
C LEU A 120 10.71 -4.73 2.37
N LEU A 121 9.54 -4.20 1.98
CA LEU A 121 9.45 -2.95 1.21
C LEU A 121 10.02 -1.77 2.01
N ALA A 122 9.63 -1.65 3.29
CA ALA A 122 10.10 -0.59 4.17
C ALA A 122 11.62 -0.65 4.38
N ARG A 123 12.20 -1.83 4.62
CA ARG A 123 13.64 -2.01 4.77
C ARG A 123 14.43 -1.62 3.52
N ARG A 124 13.87 -1.83 2.33
CA ARG A 124 14.50 -1.39 1.07
C ARG A 124 14.44 0.13 0.91
N LYS A 125 13.32 0.76 1.28
CA LYS A 125 13.11 2.20 1.15
C LYS A 125 13.82 2.99 2.24
N HIS A 126 13.91 2.43 3.46
CA HIS A 126 14.48 3.04 4.65
C HIS A 126 15.51 2.12 5.31
N PRO A 127 16.67 1.90 4.69
CA PRO A 127 17.70 1.02 5.23
C PRO A 127 18.31 1.59 6.52
N GLY A 128 18.68 0.72 7.46
CA GLY A 128 19.41 1.10 8.67
C GLY A 128 18.60 1.77 9.78
N VAL A 129 17.26 1.88 9.62
CA VAL A 129 16.37 2.45 10.64
C VAL A 129 15.27 1.45 11.02
N SER A 130 14.61 1.70 12.16
CA SER A 130 13.46 0.90 12.56
C SER A 130 12.32 1.08 11.56
N ASN A 131 11.68 -0.05 11.23
CA ASN A 131 10.56 -0.14 10.29
C ASN A 131 9.37 -0.88 10.90
N ARG A 132 9.14 -0.74 12.21
CA ARG A 132 7.90 -1.19 12.86
C ARG A 132 6.73 -0.33 12.36
N LEU A 133 5.51 -0.83 12.47
CA LEU A 133 4.31 -0.12 12.01
C LEU A 133 4.22 1.30 12.63
N ASP A 134 4.44 1.44 13.95
CA ASP A 134 4.43 2.74 14.64
C ASP A 134 5.50 3.70 14.12
N ASP A 135 6.70 3.19 13.84
CA ASP A 135 7.80 4.00 13.30
C ASP A 135 7.48 4.48 11.89
N LEU A 136 6.80 3.65 11.10
CA LEU A 136 6.34 4.00 9.75
C LEU A 136 5.19 5.01 9.80
N CYS A 137 4.20 4.83 10.71
CA CYS A 137 3.14 5.80 10.95
C CYS A 137 3.74 7.17 11.29
N SER A 138 4.68 7.22 12.25
CA SER A 138 5.36 8.45 12.64
C SER A 138 6.11 9.09 11.46
N ARG A 139 6.80 8.30 10.64
CA ARG A 139 7.59 8.76 9.49
C ARG A 139 6.73 9.34 8.38
N TYR A 140 5.55 8.77 8.16
CA TYR A 140 4.61 9.21 7.13
C TYR A 140 3.54 10.17 7.66
N ALA A 141 3.64 10.61 8.92
CA ALA A 141 2.67 11.47 9.60
C ALA A 141 1.23 10.90 9.57
N ILE A 142 1.11 9.58 9.72
CA ILE A 142 -0.16 8.88 9.85
C ILE A 142 -0.56 8.90 11.32
N ASP A 143 -1.80 9.31 11.60
CA ASP A 143 -2.31 9.41 12.96
C ASP A 143 -2.64 8.01 13.53
N ASN A 144 -1.80 7.53 14.45
CA ASN A 144 -2.02 6.30 15.18
C ASN A 144 -2.46 6.53 16.64
N SER A 145 -2.96 7.71 16.99
CA SER A 145 -3.35 8.07 18.37
C SER A 145 -4.44 7.17 18.95
N ARG A 146 -5.27 6.57 18.12
CA ARG A 146 -6.31 5.60 18.51
C ARG A 146 -5.75 4.24 18.93
N ARG A 147 -4.49 3.94 18.60
CA ARG A 147 -3.82 2.67 18.86
C ARG A 147 -3.24 2.66 20.26
N THR A 148 -4.07 2.37 21.24
CA THR A 148 -3.64 2.19 22.66
C THR A 148 -3.08 0.80 22.93
N LYS A 149 -3.57 -0.20 22.19
CA LYS A 149 -3.09 -1.58 22.14
C LYS A 149 -3.10 -2.06 20.69
N HIS A 150 -2.44 -3.17 20.41
CA HIS A 150 -2.55 -3.82 19.12
C HIS A 150 -3.96 -4.37 18.93
N GLY A 151 -4.46 -4.33 17.71
CA GLY A 151 -5.73 -4.91 17.31
C GLY A 151 -5.74 -5.06 15.79
N ALA A 152 -6.01 -6.28 15.33
CA ALA A 152 -5.78 -6.67 13.95
C ALA A 152 -6.48 -5.77 12.92
N LEU A 153 -7.72 -5.34 13.17
CA LEU A 153 -8.40 -4.45 12.22
C LEU A 153 -7.77 -3.05 12.18
N LEU A 154 -7.49 -2.46 13.35
CA LEU A 154 -6.88 -1.13 13.41
C LEU A 154 -5.45 -1.15 12.82
N ASP A 155 -4.69 -2.20 13.08
CA ASP A 155 -3.35 -2.34 12.53
C ASP A 155 -3.37 -2.55 11.01
N ALA A 156 -4.36 -3.29 10.48
CA ALA A 156 -4.60 -3.38 9.04
C ALA A 156 -5.02 -2.04 8.41
N GLU A 157 -5.85 -1.22 9.09
CA GLU A 157 -6.19 0.14 8.64
C GLU A 157 -4.96 1.04 8.55
N LEU A 158 -4.16 1.09 9.61
CA LEU A 158 -2.90 1.86 9.64
C LEU A 158 -1.91 1.34 8.59
N LEU A 159 -1.81 0.03 8.44
CA LEU A 159 -0.94 -0.59 7.44
C LEU A 159 -1.38 -0.24 6.01
N ALA A 160 -2.68 -0.14 5.75
CA ALA A 160 -3.17 0.28 4.43
C ALA A 160 -2.69 1.68 4.08
N GLU A 161 -2.73 2.62 5.03
CA GLU A 161 -2.20 3.97 4.82
C GLU A 161 -0.68 3.96 4.63
N VAL A 162 0.06 3.26 5.50
CA VAL A 162 1.52 3.10 5.39
C VAL A 162 1.90 2.48 4.04
N TYR A 163 1.20 1.45 3.59
CA TYR A 163 1.48 0.78 2.32
C TYR A 163 1.34 1.72 1.13
N ILE A 164 0.28 2.53 1.08
CA ILE A 164 0.07 3.53 0.02
C ILE A 164 1.24 4.52 -0.06
N ASP A 165 1.78 4.95 1.09
CA ASP A 165 2.96 5.83 1.13
C ASP A 165 4.27 5.10 0.80
N LEU A 166 4.42 3.85 1.24
CA LEU A 166 5.59 3.02 0.90
C LEU A 166 5.76 2.86 -0.60
N ILE A 167 4.68 2.59 -1.32
CA ILE A 167 4.71 2.42 -2.78
C ILE A 167 4.65 3.75 -3.54
N GLY A 168 4.62 4.89 -2.83
CA GLY A 168 4.60 6.24 -3.44
C GLY A 168 3.29 6.58 -4.15
N ALA A 169 2.18 5.97 -3.75
CA ALA A 169 0.91 6.11 -4.47
C ALA A 169 0.18 7.44 -4.18
N ARG A 170 0.47 8.10 -3.04
CA ARG A 170 -0.06 9.46 -2.75
C ARG A 170 0.62 10.55 -3.57
N GLN A 171 1.87 10.34 -3.96
CA GLN A 171 2.54 11.21 -4.93
C GLN A 171 2.26 10.63 -6.31
N SER A 172 1.30 11.20 -7.06
CA SER A 172 1.42 11.17 -8.50
C SER A 172 2.74 11.85 -8.82
N GLN A 173 3.80 11.06 -9.00
CA GLN A 173 5.01 11.57 -9.59
C GLN A 173 4.58 12.08 -10.97
N LEU A 174 4.44 13.40 -11.10
CA LEU A 174 4.71 14.05 -12.35
C LEU A 174 6.17 13.70 -12.65
N ILE A 175 6.38 12.54 -13.22
CA ILE A 175 7.58 12.28 -13.98
C ILE A 175 7.41 13.18 -15.20
N LEU A 176 7.71 14.45 -15.04
CA LEU A 176 8.26 15.21 -16.12
C LEU A 176 9.41 14.34 -16.58
N ALA A 177 9.26 13.72 -17.76
CA ALA A 177 10.26 12.84 -18.29
C ALA A 177 11.60 13.56 -18.15
N ALA A 178 12.32 13.26 -17.07
CA ALA A 178 13.71 13.63 -17.01
C ALA A 178 14.28 12.96 -18.23
N GLU A 179 14.71 13.75 -19.20
CA GLU A 179 15.46 13.24 -20.34
C GLU A 179 16.40 12.19 -19.77
N VAL A 180 16.21 10.95 -20.19
CA VAL A 180 17.18 9.90 -19.94
C VAL A 180 18.44 10.41 -20.60
N ARG A 181 19.27 11.14 -19.85
CA ARG A 181 20.65 11.39 -20.25
C ARG A 181 21.28 10.02 -20.24
N ASP A 182 21.30 9.44 -21.45
CA ASP A 182 22.04 8.24 -21.75
C ASP A 182 23.51 8.50 -21.40
N THR A 183 23.89 8.20 -20.15
CA THR A 183 25.28 8.25 -19.72
C THR A 183 26.02 7.05 -20.30
N ARG A 184 26.04 6.93 -21.62
CA ARG A 184 27.02 6.14 -22.31
C ARG A 184 28.33 6.91 -22.31
N VAL A 185 29.16 6.56 -21.36
CA VAL A 185 30.56 6.93 -21.36
C VAL A 185 31.20 6.46 -22.66
N GLY A 186 31.72 7.40 -23.45
CA GLY A 186 32.71 7.16 -24.49
C GLY A 186 32.18 6.84 -25.89
N GLY A 187 32.02 7.87 -26.70
CA GLY A 187 31.86 7.74 -28.15
C GLY A 187 31.50 9.08 -28.75
N GLN A 188 32.47 9.80 -29.29
CA GLN A 188 32.27 10.96 -30.17
C GLN A 188 31.41 10.52 -31.39
N GLY A 189 30.17 10.94 -31.41
CA GLY A 189 29.27 10.77 -32.53
C GLY A 189 27.94 11.39 -32.20
N GLU A 190 27.74 12.65 -32.58
CA GLU A 190 26.40 13.24 -32.63
C GLU A 190 25.52 12.36 -33.50
N MET A 191 24.56 11.66 -32.88
CA MET A 191 23.50 11.00 -33.64
C MET A 191 22.70 12.08 -34.35
N PRO A 192 22.58 12.05 -35.69
CA PRO A 192 21.81 13.04 -36.41
C PRO A 192 20.36 13.03 -35.91
N ARG A 193 19.87 14.16 -35.45
CA ARG A 193 18.46 14.32 -35.10
C ARG A 193 17.63 13.97 -36.35
N ARG A 194 16.77 12.96 -36.22
CA ARG A 194 15.84 12.60 -37.29
C ARG A 194 14.98 13.84 -37.59
N GLN A 195 15.28 14.51 -38.70
CA GLN A 195 14.39 15.53 -39.20
C GLN A 195 13.17 14.86 -39.82
N ARG A 196 11.98 15.39 -39.56
CA ARG A 196 10.78 14.96 -40.24
C ARG A 196 10.90 15.32 -41.71
N SER A 197 10.47 14.41 -42.57
CA SER A 197 10.44 14.64 -44.02
C SER A 197 9.49 15.78 -44.40
N GLU A 198 8.48 16.05 -43.62
CA GLU A 198 7.52 17.15 -43.83
C GLU A 198 7.32 17.91 -42.51
N PRO A 199 7.31 19.27 -42.56
CA PRO A 199 6.94 20.11 -41.42
C PRO A 199 5.49 19.84 -41.02
N LEU A 200 5.22 19.88 -39.71
CA LEU A 200 3.82 19.85 -39.25
C LEU A 200 3.10 21.11 -39.71
N ALA A 201 1.87 20.94 -40.21
CA ALA A 201 1.00 22.05 -40.45
C ALA A 201 0.78 22.88 -39.18
N PRO A 202 0.78 24.22 -39.27
CA PRO A 202 0.51 25.08 -38.11
C PRO A 202 -0.85 24.72 -37.52
N ARG A 203 -0.90 24.50 -36.19
CA ARG A 203 -2.17 24.27 -35.52
C ARG A 203 -2.96 25.55 -35.23
N VAL A 204 -2.30 26.70 -35.33
CA VAL A 204 -2.87 28.01 -35.07
C VAL A 204 -3.16 28.65 -36.41
N SER A 205 -4.43 28.99 -36.66
CA SER A 205 -4.85 29.71 -37.86
C SER A 205 -4.38 31.17 -37.80
N ASP A 206 -4.39 31.85 -38.95
CA ASP A 206 -4.09 33.30 -39.00
C ASP A 206 -5.17 34.11 -38.28
N GLU A 207 -6.42 33.63 -38.24
CA GLU A 207 -7.50 34.24 -37.47
C GLU A 207 -7.23 34.15 -35.96
N ASP A 208 -6.75 33.00 -35.47
CA ASP A 208 -6.37 32.81 -34.03
C ASP A 208 -5.21 33.74 -33.68
N ARG A 209 -4.24 33.95 -34.58
CA ARG A 209 -3.11 34.87 -34.36
C ARG A 209 -3.56 36.32 -34.28
N VAL A 210 -4.51 36.72 -35.12
CA VAL A 210 -5.10 38.07 -35.08
C VAL A 210 -5.87 38.27 -33.77
N ALA A 211 -6.72 37.33 -33.41
CA ALA A 211 -7.48 37.37 -32.15
C ALA A 211 -6.55 37.42 -30.90
N HIS A 212 -5.49 36.62 -30.92
CA HIS A 212 -4.50 36.63 -29.86
C HIS A 212 -3.78 37.98 -29.75
N ARG A 213 -3.35 38.58 -30.83
CA ARG A 213 -2.71 39.93 -30.80
C ARG A 213 -3.67 40.99 -30.28
N ALA A 214 -4.94 40.94 -30.70
CA ALA A 214 -5.96 41.85 -30.19
C ALA A 214 -6.17 41.70 -28.68
N PHE A 215 -6.19 40.48 -28.19
CA PHE A 215 -6.27 40.21 -26.77
C PHE A 215 -5.04 40.71 -26.00
N VAL A 216 -3.83 40.43 -26.49
CA VAL A 216 -2.59 40.87 -25.84
C VAL A 216 -2.52 42.41 -25.76
N ALA A 217 -3.04 43.12 -26.75
CA ALA A 217 -3.12 44.58 -26.72
C ALA A 217 -4.01 45.14 -25.57
N THR A 218 -4.92 44.33 -25.04
CA THR A 218 -5.78 44.74 -23.91
C THR A 218 -5.10 44.56 -22.53
N LEU A 219 -3.92 43.91 -22.49
CA LEU A 219 -3.21 43.56 -21.22
C LEU A 219 -2.29 44.68 -20.74
N GLY A 220 -2.32 45.87 -21.35
CA GLY A 220 -1.51 47.05 -20.96
C GLY A 220 -0.21 47.20 -21.78
N ASP A 221 0.64 48.14 -21.34
CA ASP A 221 1.79 48.59 -22.15
C ASP A 221 2.96 47.60 -22.22
N LYS A 222 3.09 46.68 -21.29
CA LYS A 222 4.21 45.71 -21.23
C LYS A 222 3.73 44.29 -20.87
N PRO A 223 2.85 43.66 -21.66
CA PRO A 223 2.50 42.27 -21.41
C PRO A 223 3.69 41.37 -21.74
N VAL A 224 3.93 40.35 -20.91
CA VAL A 224 5.01 39.33 -21.08
C VAL A 224 4.97 38.69 -22.48
N TRP A 225 3.79 38.64 -23.11
CA TRP A 225 3.60 38.08 -24.46
C TRP A 225 4.32 38.86 -25.54
N ASN A 226 4.65 40.15 -25.34
CA ASN A 226 5.39 40.92 -26.32
C ASN A 226 6.80 40.39 -26.59
N ASP A 227 7.39 39.68 -25.61
CA ASP A 227 8.69 39.04 -25.73
C ASP A 227 8.67 37.81 -26.66
N PHE A 228 7.48 37.30 -26.94
CA PHE A 228 7.25 36.08 -27.73
C PHE A 228 6.49 36.31 -29.05
N ILE A 229 5.97 37.50 -29.30
CA ILE A 229 5.18 37.82 -30.53
C ILE A 229 6.07 38.37 -31.63
N GLY A 230 7.35 38.52 -31.40
CA GLY A 230 8.24 39.17 -32.35
C GLY A 230 9.38 38.30 -32.84
N ALA A 231 9.09 37.43 -33.81
CA ALA A 231 10.07 36.96 -34.79
C ALA A 231 9.32 36.47 -36.02
#